data_eba6fc1a5e1c6d320cfeb82a2acbd839
#
_entry.id   eba6fc1a5e1c6d320cfeb82a2acbd839
#
_cell.length_a   1.000
_cell.length_b   1.000
_cell.length_c   1.000
_cell.angle_alpha   90.00
_cell.angle_beta   90.00
_cell.angle_gamma   90.00
#
_symmetry.space_group_name_H-M   'P 1'
#
loop_
_entity.id
_entity.type
_entity.pdbx_description
1 polymer ?
#
loop_
_entity_poly.entity_id
_entity_poly.type
_entity_poly.pdbx_seq_one_letter_code
_entity_poly.pdbx_strand_id
1 'polypeptide(L)'
;MTEVVVIGAGLAGLSCTLSLEASGIPVSLLEASDAPGGRVRTDMVEGFLLDRGFQVLPTAYPEAKRLLDYKALQLKNFRPGALVWHGGRFHRFADPFRNFTGAARFLLDPIVPLTDKLRVATLRAHVLRGHCGELFARPERTARDYLQAVPFSADIIERFFEPFFGGVFLERELVTSSRFFEFLFRMFSTGDTAIPAAGMQQIPLQLAAKLQTGTLITSARIGKITRSAQFFEVEMERGEKLEARAVVLAVAGNEGNPLLAGVGGWSVPEVRAWNQTTAFYYSAQQAPVNEPILLLNGEGRTAGPVNNVAVMSAVSPTYAPAGAHLVMAGVVGEAPGDAAALLRLDSEVRAHMKKWFGPVVDAWQLLRAYPLAHALPQQRHAEWEQAPVRLGGTGGVYMCGDYRETASIQGALASGRRAAEALIHDFRAA
;
A
#
# COMPACT_ATOMS: atom_id res chain seq x y z
N MET A 1 -23.59 15.42 -21.33
CA MET A 1 -23.24 14.06 -21.75
C MET A 1 -21.83 13.81 -21.27
N THR A 2 -21.58 12.78 -20.49
CA THR A 2 -20.24 12.39 -20.03
C THR A 2 -19.53 11.68 -21.18
N GLU A 3 -18.27 12.04 -21.48
CA GLU A 3 -17.50 11.31 -22.50
C GLU A 3 -16.89 10.04 -21.96
N VAL A 4 -16.51 10.05 -20.69
CA VAL A 4 -15.83 8.93 -20.01
C VAL A 4 -16.47 8.64 -18.66
N VAL A 5 -16.70 7.37 -18.36
CA VAL A 5 -17.04 6.91 -17.00
C VAL A 5 -15.86 6.15 -16.41
N VAL A 6 -15.40 6.57 -15.23
CA VAL A 6 -14.38 5.87 -14.43
C VAL A 6 -15.08 5.17 -13.26
N ILE A 7 -14.88 3.87 -13.10
CA ILE A 7 -15.53 3.04 -12.07
C ILE A 7 -14.52 2.67 -10.99
N GLY A 8 -14.75 3.18 -9.77
CA GLY A 8 -13.92 3.04 -8.59
C GLY A 8 -13.07 4.28 -8.30
N ALA A 9 -13.32 4.92 -7.15
CA ALA A 9 -12.59 6.10 -6.67
C ALA A 9 -11.44 5.74 -5.71
N GLY A 10 -10.77 4.62 -5.94
CA GLY A 10 -9.44 4.35 -5.38
C GLY A 10 -8.38 5.29 -5.97
N LEU A 11 -7.13 5.18 -5.51
CA LEU A 11 -6.06 6.08 -5.99
C LEU A 11 -5.84 6.00 -7.50
N ALA A 12 -6.04 4.84 -8.11
CA ALA A 12 -5.93 4.68 -9.57
C ALA A 12 -7.02 5.46 -10.30
N GLY A 13 -8.29 5.31 -9.89
CA GLY A 13 -9.41 6.03 -10.51
C GLY A 13 -9.30 7.53 -10.31
N LEU A 14 -8.93 8.00 -9.11
CA LEU A 14 -8.69 9.41 -8.84
C LEU A 14 -7.57 9.99 -9.73
N SER A 15 -6.44 9.29 -9.86
CA SER A 15 -5.34 9.73 -10.74
C SER A 15 -5.74 9.75 -12.21
N CYS A 16 -6.52 8.76 -12.67
CA CYS A 16 -7.05 8.70 -14.02
C CYS A 16 -7.97 9.90 -14.29
N THR A 17 -8.95 10.12 -13.42
CA THR A 17 -9.94 11.20 -13.54
C THR A 17 -9.27 12.58 -13.58
N LEU A 18 -8.33 12.85 -12.65
CA LEU A 18 -7.58 14.10 -12.65
C LEU A 18 -6.80 14.34 -13.96
N SER A 19 -6.25 13.26 -14.54
CA SER A 19 -5.50 13.35 -15.82
C SER A 19 -6.43 13.61 -17.00
N LEU A 20 -7.64 13.05 -17.00
CA LEU A 20 -8.66 13.29 -18.02
C LEU A 20 -9.20 14.72 -17.93
N GLU A 21 -9.57 15.20 -16.74
CA GLU A 21 -10.02 16.58 -16.52
C GLU A 21 -8.96 17.61 -16.93
N ALA A 22 -7.68 17.35 -16.60
CA ALA A 22 -6.58 18.22 -17.03
C ALA A 22 -6.42 18.29 -18.56
N SER A 23 -6.96 17.32 -19.29
CA SER A 23 -6.98 17.30 -20.77
C SER A 23 -8.31 17.81 -21.35
N GLY A 24 -9.22 18.31 -20.53
CA GLY A 24 -10.50 18.87 -20.93
C GLY A 24 -11.56 17.82 -21.32
N ILE A 25 -11.37 16.56 -20.93
CA ILE A 25 -12.32 15.48 -21.24
C ILE A 25 -13.37 15.41 -20.12
N PRO A 26 -14.68 15.55 -20.44
CA PRO A 26 -15.77 15.38 -19.48
C PRO A 26 -15.80 13.95 -18.92
N VAL A 27 -15.71 13.81 -17.61
CA VAL A 27 -15.61 12.51 -16.94
C VAL A 27 -16.54 12.43 -15.74
N SER A 28 -17.14 11.25 -15.50
CA SER A 28 -17.83 10.92 -14.25
C SER A 28 -17.07 9.82 -13.54
N LEU A 29 -16.76 10.02 -12.25
CA LEU A 29 -16.10 9.05 -11.39
C LEU A 29 -17.12 8.45 -10.42
N LEU A 30 -17.37 7.15 -10.52
CA LEU A 30 -18.37 6.43 -9.74
C LEU A 30 -17.71 5.58 -8.68
N GLU A 31 -18.15 5.73 -7.42
CA GLU A 31 -17.63 4.98 -6.27
C GLU A 31 -18.78 4.27 -5.54
N ALA A 32 -18.62 2.98 -5.33
CA ALA A 32 -19.62 2.14 -4.67
C ALA A 32 -19.81 2.46 -3.19
N SER A 33 -18.75 2.89 -2.51
CA SER A 33 -18.77 3.22 -1.09
C SER A 33 -19.19 4.68 -0.83
N ASP A 34 -19.26 5.02 0.45
CA ASP A 34 -19.67 6.34 0.96
C ASP A 34 -18.61 7.44 0.73
N ALA A 35 -17.36 7.05 0.44
CA ALA A 35 -16.27 7.99 0.27
C ALA A 35 -15.16 7.41 -0.64
N PRO A 36 -14.33 8.27 -1.29
CA PRO A 36 -13.21 7.82 -2.08
C PRO A 36 -12.09 7.22 -1.23
N GLY A 37 -11.24 6.40 -1.86
CA GLY A 37 -10.02 5.87 -1.25
C GLY A 37 -9.77 4.38 -1.51
N GLY A 38 -10.82 3.60 -1.75
CA GLY A 38 -10.71 2.15 -1.91
C GLY A 38 -10.08 1.52 -0.66
N ARG A 39 -8.87 0.96 -0.78
CA ARG A 39 -8.10 0.38 0.34
C ARG A 39 -7.44 1.43 1.26
N VAL A 40 -7.31 2.68 0.81
CA VAL A 40 -6.69 3.77 1.60
C VAL A 40 -7.79 4.52 2.34
N ARG A 41 -8.19 3.98 3.48
CA ARG A 41 -9.27 4.51 4.33
C ARG A 41 -8.80 4.57 5.79
N THR A 42 -9.39 5.50 6.55
CA THR A 42 -9.17 5.67 7.98
C THR A 42 -10.52 5.74 8.69
N ASP A 43 -10.73 4.94 9.71
CA ASP A 43 -11.92 4.97 10.55
C ASP A 43 -11.63 5.75 11.85
N MET A 44 -12.61 6.48 12.35
CA MET A 44 -12.54 7.06 13.71
C MET A 44 -13.29 6.14 14.67
N VAL A 45 -12.58 5.64 15.69
CA VAL A 45 -13.12 4.76 16.71
C VAL A 45 -12.73 5.27 18.08
N GLU A 46 -13.70 5.65 18.90
CA GLU A 46 -13.47 6.19 20.26
C GLU A 46 -12.44 7.36 20.30
N GLY A 47 -12.42 8.19 19.25
CA GLY A 47 -11.48 9.30 19.13
C GLY A 47 -10.10 8.93 18.58
N PHE A 48 -9.84 7.66 18.27
CA PHE A 48 -8.62 7.19 17.63
C PHE A 48 -8.79 7.13 16.11
N LEU A 49 -7.72 7.42 15.35
CA LEU A 49 -7.67 7.25 13.91
C LEU A 49 -7.06 5.87 13.58
N LEU A 50 -7.85 5.01 12.97
CA LEU A 50 -7.47 3.64 12.62
C LEU A 50 -7.43 3.51 11.11
N ASP A 51 -6.25 3.44 10.52
CA ASP A 51 -6.12 3.13 9.10
C ASP A 51 -6.53 1.68 8.84
N ARG A 52 -7.23 1.43 7.72
CA ARG A 52 -7.65 0.06 7.35
C ARG A 52 -6.45 -0.75 6.87
N GLY A 53 -5.68 -1.28 7.82
CA GLY A 53 -4.38 -1.89 7.65
C GLY A 53 -3.23 -0.92 7.92
N PHE A 54 -2.05 -1.46 8.22
CA PHE A 54 -0.84 -0.63 8.39
C PHE A 54 -0.36 -0.12 7.04
N GLN A 55 -0.45 1.18 6.85
CA GLN A 55 -0.09 1.85 5.61
C GLN A 55 0.88 2.99 5.87
N VAL A 56 1.77 3.23 4.93
CA VAL A 56 2.71 4.35 4.97
C VAL A 56 2.90 4.94 3.57
N LEU A 57 3.28 6.20 3.50
CA LEU A 57 3.63 6.90 2.27
C LEU A 57 5.15 7.13 2.21
N PRO A 58 5.90 6.42 1.36
CA PRO A 58 7.26 6.82 1.00
C PRO A 58 7.23 8.15 0.24
N THR A 59 7.83 9.19 0.82
CA THR A 59 7.75 10.55 0.24
C THR A 59 8.54 10.71 -1.06
N ALA A 60 9.40 9.73 -1.39
CA ALA A 60 10.14 9.68 -2.65
C ALA A 60 9.32 9.18 -3.84
N TYR A 61 8.12 8.65 -3.65
CA TYR A 61 7.26 8.18 -4.74
C TYR A 61 7.02 9.25 -5.79
N PRO A 62 7.44 9.05 -7.07
CA PRO A 62 7.35 10.08 -8.11
C PRO A 62 5.93 10.57 -8.37
N GLU A 63 4.95 9.66 -8.49
CA GLU A 63 3.56 10.07 -8.74
C GLU A 63 2.93 10.76 -7.52
N ALA A 64 3.28 10.32 -6.30
CA ALA A 64 2.82 11.00 -5.09
C ALA A 64 3.37 12.45 -5.03
N LYS A 65 4.65 12.67 -5.35
CA LYS A 65 5.23 14.02 -5.45
C LYS A 65 4.54 14.89 -6.48
N ARG A 66 4.12 14.31 -7.60
CA ARG A 66 3.44 15.02 -8.68
C ARG A 66 2.03 15.45 -8.29
N LEU A 67 1.32 14.60 -7.55
CA LEU A 67 -0.13 14.76 -7.31
C LEU A 67 -0.46 15.33 -5.93
N LEU A 68 0.37 15.10 -4.90
CA LEU A 68 0.04 15.41 -3.52
C LEU A 68 0.74 16.67 -3.01
N ASP A 69 0.02 17.46 -2.25
CA ASP A 69 0.58 18.54 -1.42
C ASP A 69 0.92 17.97 -0.03
N TYR A 70 2.19 17.65 0.19
CA TYR A 70 2.69 17.07 1.43
C TYR A 70 2.56 18.03 2.62
N LYS A 71 2.61 19.35 2.37
CA LYS A 71 2.45 20.35 3.42
C LYS A 71 1.00 20.38 3.93
N ALA A 72 0.03 20.36 3.01
CA ALA A 72 -1.39 20.30 3.37
C ALA A 72 -1.76 18.98 4.08
N LEU A 73 -1.10 17.85 3.73
CA LEU A 73 -1.26 16.58 4.42
C LEU A 73 -0.62 16.58 5.83
N GLN A 74 0.21 17.55 6.16
CA GLN A 74 0.93 17.64 7.45
C GLN A 74 1.67 16.34 7.79
N LEU A 75 2.43 15.80 6.84
CA LEU A 75 3.09 14.50 6.97
C LEU A 75 3.91 14.40 8.25
N LYS A 76 3.78 13.27 8.93
CA LYS A 76 4.53 12.87 10.13
C LYS A 76 5.43 11.69 9.78
N ASN A 77 6.72 11.85 10.03
CA ASN A 77 7.73 10.90 9.56
C ASN A 77 8.04 9.85 10.62
N PHE A 78 8.17 8.62 10.18
CA PHE A 78 8.88 7.60 10.93
C PHE A 78 10.37 7.93 10.97
N ARG A 79 11.02 7.60 12.08
CA ARG A 79 12.48 7.65 12.18
C ARG A 79 13.09 6.60 11.24
N PRO A 80 14.08 6.95 10.41
CA PRO A 80 14.75 5.99 9.54
C PRO A 80 15.38 4.83 10.30
N GLY A 81 15.10 3.61 9.86
CA GLY A 81 15.52 2.38 10.52
C GLY A 81 14.40 1.66 11.24
N ALA A 82 14.75 0.70 12.08
CA ALA A 82 13.83 -0.10 12.87
C ALA A 82 14.42 -0.51 14.22
N LEU A 83 13.56 -0.89 15.16
CA LEU A 83 13.94 -1.66 16.34
C LEU A 83 13.60 -3.13 16.07
N VAL A 84 14.58 -4.00 16.07
CA VAL A 84 14.43 -5.42 15.79
C VAL A 84 14.45 -6.18 17.11
N TRP A 85 13.37 -6.89 17.43
CA TRP A 85 13.33 -7.77 18.60
C TRP A 85 14.06 -9.06 18.30
N HIS A 86 15.09 -9.35 19.08
CA HIS A 86 15.85 -10.59 19.00
C HIS A 86 16.59 -10.88 20.31
N GLY A 87 16.58 -12.14 20.77
CA GLY A 87 17.28 -12.56 21.96
C GLY A 87 16.84 -11.82 23.24
N GLY A 88 15.53 -11.56 23.38
CA GLY A 88 14.92 -10.93 24.56
C GLY A 88 15.14 -9.42 24.69
N ARG A 89 15.57 -8.72 23.64
CA ARG A 89 15.75 -7.26 23.64
C ARG A 89 15.58 -6.64 22.26
N PHE A 90 15.39 -5.32 22.22
CA PHE A 90 15.40 -4.56 20.98
C PHE A 90 16.81 -4.16 20.56
N HIS A 91 17.15 -4.45 19.32
CA HIS A 91 18.36 -4.01 18.62
C HIS A 91 18.00 -2.89 17.66
N ARG A 92 18.82 -1.84 17.61
CA ARG A 92 18.55 -0.72 16.69
C ARG A 92 19.23 -0.95 15.35
N PHE A 93 18.42 -1.12 14.32
CA PHE A 93 18.84 -1.13 12.93
C PHE A 93 18.64 0.29 12.36
N ALA A 94 19.69 1.11 12.38
CA ALA A 94 19.63 2.49 11.91
C ALA A 94 20.14 2.60 10.47
N ASP A 95 19.59 3.56 9.70
CA ASP A 95 20.18 3.98 8.44
C ASP A 95 21.34 4.95 8.73
N PRO A 96 22.61 4.52 8.53
CA PRO A 96 23.76 5.34 8.86
C PRO A 96 23.90 6.58 7.98
N PHE A 97 23.27 6.59 6.80
CA PHE A 97 23.31 7.70 5.87
C PHE A 97 22.32 8.83 6.20
N ARG A 98 21.31 8.51 7.02
CA ARG A 98 20.24 9.44 7.38
C ARG A 98 20.19 9.78 8.87
N ASN A 99 20.90 9.01 9.70
CA ASN A 99 20.97 9.19 11.15
C ASN A 99 22.41 9.01 11.65
N PHE A 100 23.22 10.06 11.56
CA PHE A 100 24.63 10.03 11.99
C PHE A 100 24.80 9.67 13.48
N THR A 101 23.90 10.09 14.35
CA THR A 101 23.97 9.79 15.79
C THR A 101 23.67 8.32 16.09
N GLY A 102 22.87 7.66 15.28
CA GLY A 102 22.57 6.23 15.37
C GLY A 102 23.60 5.33 14.67
N ALA A 103 24.42 5.90 13.76
CA ALA A 103 25.35 5.14 12.93
C ALA A 103 26.38 4.37 13.78
N ALA A 104 26.99 5.02 14.76
CA ALA A 104 28.00 4.39 15.62
C ALA A 104 27.38 3.22 16.41
N ARG A 105 26.18 3.39 16.98
CA ARG A 105 25.48 2.32 17.70
C ARG A 105 25.12 1.16 16.77
N PHE A 106 24.63 1.46 15.56
CA PHE A 106 24.32 0.43 14.57
C PHE A 106 25.58 -0.36 14.16
N LEU A 107 26.71 0.31 13.94
CA LEU A 107 27.97 -0.36 13.59
C LEU A 107 28.47 -1.30 14.69
N LEU A 108 28.24 -0.96 15.95
CA LEU A 108 28.63 -1.74 17.11
C LEU A 108 27.60 -2.81 17.55
N ASP A 109 26.36 -2.73 17.08
CA ASP A 109 25.31 -3.68 17.46
C ASP A 109 25.61 -5.06 16.84
N PRO A 110 25.65 -6.15 17.63
CA PRO A 110 26.01 -7.49 17.15
C PRO A 110 24.88 -8.22 16.42
N ILE A 111 23.71 -7.60 16.22
CA ILE A 111 22.54 -8.26 15.60
C ILE A 111 22.85 -8.82 14.20
N VAL A 112 23.72 -8.14 13.45
CA VAL A 112 24.23 -8.61 12.15
C VAL A 112 25.71 -8.29 12.00
N PRO A 113 26.47 -9.09 11.21
CA PRO A 113 27.87 -8.86 10.94
C PRO A 113 28.17 -7.49 10.32
N LEU A 114 29.35 -6.92 10.59
CA LEU A 114 29.79 -5.67 9.98
C LEU A 114 29.85 -5.75 8.45
N THR A 115 30.19 -6.92 7.91
CA THR A 115 30.22 -7.19 6.47
C THR A 115 28.86 -6.97 5.83
N ASP A 116 27.75 -7.34 6.49
CA ASP A 116 26.40 -7.12 5.97
C ASP A 116 26.02 -5.65 6.01
N LYS A 117 26.46 -4.92 7.03
CA LYS A 117 26.25 -3.47 7.10
C LYS A 117 26.91 -2.74 5.92
N LEU A 118 28.11 -3.18 5.52
CA LEU A 118 28.80 -2.69 4.32
C LEU A 118 28.08 -3.10 3.03
N ARG A 119 27.55 -4.33 2.96
CA ARG A 119 26.77 -4.80 1.81
C ARG A 119 25.47 -4.02 1.64
N VAL A 120 24.80 -3.62 2.72
CA VAL A 120 23.63 -2.70 2.65
C VAL A 120 24.03 -1.37 2.03
N ALA A 121 25.20 -0.82 2.38
CA ALA A 121 25.70 0.41 1.77
C ALA A 121 25.97 0.23 0.25
N THR A 122 26.54 -0.92 -0.14
CA THR A 122 26.75 -1.26 -1.55
C THR A 122 25.44 -1.44 -2.29
N LEU A 123 24.48 -2.14 -1.72
CA LEU A 123 23.12 -2.27 -2.27
C LEU A 123 22.48 -0.89 -2.47
N ARG A 124 22.57 -0.02 -1.46
CA ARG A 124 22.08 1.36 -1.57
C ARG A 124 22.73 2.10 -2.74
N ALA A 125 24.05 2.06 -2.85
CA ALA A 125 24.76 2.70 -3.96
C ALA A 125 24.35 2.11 -5.32
N HIS A 126 24.06 0.81 -5.39
CA HIS A 126 23.61 0.11 -6.60
C HIS A 126 22.21 0.57 -7.04
N VAL A 127 21.23 0.62 -6.13
CA VAL A 127 19.86 1.03 -6.48
C VAL A 127 19.73 2.53 -6.76
N LEU A 128 20.66 3.34 -6.31
CA LEU A 128 20.69 4.79 -6.57
C LEU A 128 21.27 5.16 -7.94
N ARG A 129 21.92 4.23 -8.65
CA ARG A 129 22.46 4.49 -9.99
C ARG A 129 21.33 4.54 -11.02
N GLY A 130 21.47 5.45 -11.98
CA GLY A 130 20.55 5.63 -13.09
C GLY A 130 19.15 6.14 -12.70
N HIS A 131 18.19 6.02 -13.61
CA HIS A 131 16.80 6.41 -13.40
C HIS A 131 15.95 5.29 -12.80
N CYS A 132 14.85 5.63 -12.13
CA CYS A 132 13.94 4.64 -11.54
C CYS A 132 13.44 3.60 -12.54
N GLY A 133 13.14 4.01 -13.79
CA GLY A 133 12.70 3.11 -14.84
C GLY A 133 13.71 2.03 -15.24
N GLU A 134 15.02 2.31 -15.09
CA GLU A 134 16.07 1.33 -15.40
C GLU A 134 16.07 0.13 -14.43
N LEU A 135 15.54 0.32 -13.21
CA LEU A 135 15.40 -0.76 -12.25
C LEU A 135 14.49 -1.88 -12.81
N PHE A 136 13.47 -1.48 -13.56
CA PHE A 136 12.50 -2.42 -14.15
C PHE A 136 13.00 -3.11 -15.44
N ALA A 137 14.10 -2.65 -15.99
CA ALA A 137 14.80 -3.34 -17.10
C ALA A 137 15.85 -4.36 -16.63
N ARG A 138 16.13 -4.42 -15.31
CA ARG A 138 17.11 -5.36 -14.74
C ARG A 138 16.60 -6.82 -14.83
N PRO A 139 17.50 -7.83 -14.72
CA PRO A 139 17.09 -9.24 -14.67
C PRO A 139 16.10 -9.49 -13.53
N GLU A 140 15.00 -10.18 -13.83
CA GLU A 140 13.95 -10.51 -12.89
C GLU A 140 14.26 -11.77 -12.11
N ARG A 141 14.00 -11.74 -10.82
CA ARG A 141 14.06 -12.87 -9.88
C ARG A 141 13.22 -12.55 -8.65
N THR A 142 13.14 -13.46 -7.68
CA THR A 142 12.53 -13.13 -6.39
C THR A 142 13.43 -12.20 -5.58
N ALA A 143 12.85 -11.41 -4.68
CA ALA A 143 13.61 -10.58 -3.76
C ALA A 143 14.54 -11.43 -2.88
N ARG A 144 14.10 -12.65 -2.49
CA ARG A 144 14.93 -13.62 -1.75
C ARG A 144 16.17 -14.04 -2.55
N ASP A 145 15.97 -14.50 -3.80
CA ASP A 145 17.09 -14.92 -4.65
C ASP A 145 18.06 -13.76 -4.91
N TYR A 146 17.52 -12.55 -5.05
CA TYR A 146 18.33 -11.36 -5.19
C TYR A 146 19.21 -11.10 -3.95
N LEU A 147 18.62 -11.16 -2.75
CA LEU A 147 19.35 -10.97 -1.50
C LEU A 147 20.39 -12.07 -1.24
N GLN A 148 20.11 -13.32 -1.63
CA GLN A 148 21.05 -14.43 -1.54
C GLN A 148 22.20 -14.31 -2.55
N ALA A 149 21.95 -13.76 -3.73
CA ALA A 149 22.98 -13.51 -4.75
C ALA A 149 23.93 -12.36 -4.36
N VAL A 150 23.45 -11.37 -3.60
CA VAL A 150 24.29 -10.49 -2.80
C VAL A 150 24.68 -11.32 -1.59
N PRO A 151 25.97 -11.56 -1.28
CA PRO A 151 26.36 -12.55 -0.26
C PRO A 151 26.03 -12.06 1.18
N PHE A 152 24.77 -11.69 1.42
CA PHE A 152 24.24 -11.39 2.75
C PHE A 152 24.21 -12.67 3.61
N SER A 153 24.46 -12.55 4.90
CA SER A 153 24.27 -13.65 5.83
C SER A 153 22.79 -14.00 6.00
N ALA A 154 22.48 -15.22 6.42
CA ALA A 154 21.13 -15.60 6.82
C ALA A 154 20.59 -14.67 7.92
N ASP A 155 21.42 -14.26 8.85
CA ASP A 155 21.06 -13.38 9.96
C ASP A 155 20.40 -12.07 9.53
N ILE A 156 21.00 -11.34 8.56
CA ILE A 156 20.39 -10.07 8.13
C ILE A 156 19.15 -10.30 7.29
N ILE A 157 19.10 -11.38 6.50
CA ILE A 157 17.92 -11.73 5.71
C ILE A 157 16.76 -12.03 6.66
N GLU A 158 16.93 -12.93 7.61
CA GLU A 158 15.89 -13.40 8.53
C GLU A 158 15.50 -12.35 9.59
N ARG A 159 16.48 -11.64 10.14
CA ARG A 159 16.23 -10.70 11.25
C ARG A 159 15.76 -9.33 10.80
N PHE A 160 16.09 -8.91 9.58
CA PHE A 160 15.76 -7.58 9.09
C PHE A 160 14.98 -7.58 7.76
N PHE A 161 15.53 -8.17 6.68
CA PHE A 161 14.90 -8.07 5.37
C PHE A 161 13.54 -8.77 5.32
N GLU A 162 13.40 -9.96 5.89
CA GLU A 162 12.14 -10.68 5.95
C GLU A 162 11.06 -9.94 6.74
N PRO A 163 11.25 -9.52 7.99
CA PRO A 163 10.19 -8.82 8.71
C PRO A 163 9.92 -7.43 8.14
N PHE A 164 10.92 -6.72 7.60
CA PHE A 164 10.72 -5.40 7.02
C PHE A 164 9.98 -5.48 5.67
N PHE A 165 10.55 -6.16 4.69
CA PHE A 165 9.95 -6.29 3.37
C PHE A 165 8.77 -7.26 3.35
N GLY A 166 8.75 -8.25 4.21
CA GLY A 166 7.57 -9.08 4.43
C GLY A 166 6.36 -8.26 4.90
N GLY A 167 6.59 -7.26 5.75
CA GLY A 167 5.57 -6.29 6.12
C GLY A 167 5.13 -5.37 4.98
N VAL A 168 6.04 -5.02 4.06
CA VAL A 168 5.75 -4.18 2.89
C VAL A 168 5.01 -4.96 1.80
N PHE A 169 5.44 -6.19 1.51
CA PHE A 169 4.84 -7.06 0.50
C PHE A 169 3.65 -7.87 1.02
N LEU A 170 3.44 -7.87 2.33
CA LEU A 170 2.45 -8.70 3.03
C LEU A 170 2.65 -10.21 2.76
N GLU A 171 3.91 -10.62 2.60
CA GLU A 171 4.31 -12.02 2.43
C GLU A 171 5.72 -12.23 3.02
N ARG A 172 5.95 -13.38 3.63
CA ARG A 172 7.18 -13.63 4.41
C ARG A 172 8.30 -14.28 3.60
N GLU A 173 7.96 -14.93 2.52
CA GLU A 173 8.88 -15.72 1.70
C GLU A 173 9.76 -14.87 0.78
N LEU A 174 9.50 -13.57 0.66
CA LEU A 174 10.17 -12.61 -0.23
C LEU A 174 10.18 -13.10 -1.70
N VAL A 175 9.07 -13.71 -2.15
CA VAL A 175 8.89 -14.17 -3.53
C VAL A 175 8.47 -13.04 -4.48
N THR A 176 8.18 -11.88 -3.94
CA THR A 176 7.91 -10.67 -4.73
C THR A 176 9.11 -10.31 -5.59
N SER A 177 8.85 -9.68 -6.74
CA SER A 177 9.82 -9.22 -7.74
C SER A 177 11.01 -8.46 -7.13
N SER A 178 12.24 -8.84 -7.53
CA SER A 178 13.46 -8.14 -7.16
C SER A 178 13.51 -6.71 -7.68
N ARG A 179 12.89 -6.43 -8.83
CA ARG A 179 12.79 -5.08 -9.41
C ARG A 179 11.96 -4.18 -8.51
N PHE A 180 10.84 -4.70 -7.98
CA PHE A 180 10.02 -3.96 -7.03
C PHE A 180 10.74 -3.77 -5.69
N PHE A 181 11.46 -4.79 -5.20
CA PHE A 181 12.31 -4.67 -4.03
C PHE A 181 13.35 -3.55 -4.21
N GLU A 182 14.10 -3.53 -5.31
CA GLU A 182 15.11 -2.51 -5.59
C GLU A 182 14.49 -1.10 -5.69
N PHE A 183 13.33 -0.99 -6.34
CA PHE A 183 12.58 0.26 -6.41
C PHE A 183 12.19 0.77 -5.01
N LEU A 184 11.61 -0.08 -4.18
CA LEU A 184 11.23 0.30 -2.81
C LEU A 184 12.44 0.63 -1.95
N PHE A 185 13.52 -0.16 -2.07
CA PHE A 185 14.75 0.11 -1.35
C PHE A 185 15.33 1.49 -1.73
N ARG A 186 15.26 1.87 -3.02
CA ARG A 186 15.60 3.21 -3.49
C ARG A 186 14.68 4.27 -2.88
N MET A 187 13.36 4.04 -2.85
CA MET A 187 12.40 5.00 -2.28
C MET A 187 12.66 5.25 -0.78
N PHE A 188 12.88 4.19 -0.01
CA PHE A 188 13.25 4.30 1.41
C PHE A 188 14.63 4.95 1.62
N SER A 189 15.55 4.78 0.67
CA SER A 189 16.89 5.40 0.73
C SER A 189 16.89 6.90 0.42
N THR A 190 15.90 7.42 -0.31
CA THR A 190 15.89 8.80 -0.86
C THR A 190 14.77 9.69 -0.32
N GLY A 191 13.78 9.11 0.35
CA GLY A 191 12.68 9.84 0.94
C GLY A 191 12.35 9.37 2.37
N ASP A 192 11.46 10.07 3.03
CA ASP A 192 10.94 9.68 4.32
C ASP A 192 9.81 8.66 4.17
N THR A 193 9.60 7.88 5.22
CA THR A 193 8.39 7.08 5.39
C THR A 193 7.46 7.86 6.31
N ALA A 194 6.29 8.22 5.83
CA ALA A 194 5.40 9.15 6.52
C ALA A 194 3.94 8.68 6.51
N ILE A 195 3.15 9.29 7.41
CA ILE A 195 1.69 9.22 7.41
C ILE A 195 1.12 10.64 7.47
N PRO A 196 -0.04 10.92 6.85
CA PRO A 196 -0.75 12.18 7.07
C PRO A 196 -1.20 12.32 8.53
N ALA A 197 -1.15 13.53 9.08
CA ALA A 197 -1.51 13.78 10.48
C ALA A 197 -2.95 13.33 10.83
N ALA A 198 -3.88 13.41 9.88
CA ALA A 198 -5.29 13.08 10.07
C ALA A 198 -5.70 11.74 9.42
N GLY A 199 -4.78 10.79 9.28
CA GLY A 199 -5.02 9.46 8.74
C GLY A 199 -4.71 9.33 7.24
N MET A 200 -4.46 8.10 6.81
CA MET A 200 -4.09 7.81 5.41
C MET A 200 -5.17 8.21 4.41
N GLN A 201 -6.43 8.23 4.81
CA GLN A 201 -7.55 8.66 3.96
C GLN A 201 -7.42 10.12 3.49
N GLN A 202 -6.61 10.95 4.14
CA GLN A 202 -6.36 12.31 3.67
C GLN A 202 -5.75 12.35 2.26
N ILE A 203 -5.04 11.30 1.86
CA ILE A 203 -4.46 11.19 0.51
C ILE A 203 -5.56 11.16 -0.56
N PRO A 204 -6.48 10.18 -0.59
CA PRO A 204 -7.57 10.18 -1.57
C PRO A 204 -8.52 11.37 -1.43
N LEU A 205 -8.78 11.86 -0.22
CA LEU A 205 -9.60 13.07 -0.04
C LEU A 205 -8.96 14.31 -0.67
N GLN A 206 -7.65 14.49 -0.53
CA GLN A 206 -6.94 15.59 -1.18
C GLN A 206 -6.99 15.48 -2.71
N LEU A 207 -6.91 14.27 -3.27
CA LEU A 207 -7.05 14.06 -4.71
C LEU A 207 -8.49 14.35 -5.17
N ALA A 208 -9.48 13.85 -4.45
CA ALA A 208 -10.89 14.10 -4.75
C ALA A 208 -11.26 15.58 -4.68
N ALA A 209 -10.68 16.33 -3.73
CA ALA A 209 -10.90 17.78 -3.61
C ALA A 209 -10.34 18.60 -4.80
N LYS A 210 -9.51 18.01 -5.66
CA LYS A 210 -8.99 18.65 -6.88
C LYS A 210 -9.88 18.43 -8.10
N LEU A 211 -10.84 17.51 -8.00
CA LEU A 211 -11.79 17.24 -9.09
C LEU A 211 -12.79 18.38 -9.25
N GLN A 212 -13.33 18.53 -10.47
CA GLN A 212 -14.41 19.48 -10.74
C GLN A 212 -15.65 19.09 -9.94
N THR A 213 -16.46 20.09 -9.59
CA THR A 213 -17.71 19.86 -8.86
C THR A 213 -18.65 18.95 -9.66
N GLY A 214 -19.13 17.88 -9.02
CA GLY A 214 -20.06 16.93 -9.63
C GLY A 214 -19.39 15.77 -10.38
N THR A 215 -18.06 15.75 -10.53
CA THR A 215 -17.34 14.63 -11.18
C THR A 215 -17.43 13.34 -10.34
N LEU A 216 -17.23 13.42 -9.03
CA LEU A 216 -17.28 12.26 -8.13
C LEU A 216 -18.71 12.03 -7.62
N ILE A 217 -19.20 10.80 -7.84
CA ILE A 217 -20.50 10.33 -7.34
C ILE A 217 -20.22 9.11 -6.45
N THR A 218 -20.47 9.24 -5.15
CA THR A 218 -20.36 8.17 -4.15
C THR A 218 -21.68 7.41 -4.00
N SER A 219 -21.65 6.26 -3.29
CA SER A 219 -22.79 5.35 -3.15
C SER A 219 -23.42 4.95 -4.49
N ALA A 220 -22.58 4.87 -5.52
CA ALA A 220 -22.93 4.60 -6.92
C ALA A 220 -22.33 3.25 -7.36
N ARG A 221 -22.81 2.16 -6.75
CA ARG A 221 -22.41 0.80 -7.14
C ARG A 221 -22.93 0.47 -8.51
N ILE A 222 -22.04 0.00 -9.39
CA ILE A 222 -22.39 -0.40 -10.75
C ILE A 222 -22.85 -1.86 -10.75
N GLY A 223 -24.02 -2.08 -11.34
CA GLY A 223 -24.59 -3.42 -11.51
C GLY A 223 -24.20 -4.03 -12.85
N LYS A 224 -24.15 -3.21 -13.92
CA LYS A 224 -23.97 -3.72 -15.29
C LYS A 224 -23.39 -2.66 -16.22
N ILE A 225 -22.59 -3.13 -17.18
CA ILE A 225 -22.16 -2.34 -18.34
C ILE A 225 -22.66 -3.06 -19.59
N THR A 226 -23.29 -2.33 -20.50
CA THR A 226 -23.69 -2.83 -21.82
C THR A 226 -23.09 -1.96 -22.91
N ARG A 227 -22.88 -2.53 -24.11
CA ARG A 227 -22.36 -1.82 -25.26
C ARG A 227 -23.45 -1.67 -26.31
N SER A 228 -23.68 -0.45 -26.74
CA SER A 228 -24.42 -0.16 -27.98
C SER A 228 -23.42 0.05 -29.13
N ALA A 229 -23.92 0.36 -30.34
CA ALA A 229 -23.08 0.59 -31.50
C ALA A 229 -22.09 1.77 -31.32
N GLN A 230 -22.46 2.77 -30.51
CA GLN A 230 -21.72 4.05 -30.38
C GLN A 230 -21.26 4.37 -28.97
N PHE A 231 -21.87 3.77 -27.92
CA PHE A 231 -21.56 4.06 -26.52
C PHE A 231 -21.69 2.85 -25.62
N PHE A 232 -21.20 3.04 -24.39
CA PHE A 232 -21.44 2.17 -23.26
C PHE A 232 -22.56 2.75 -22.40
N GLU A 233 -23.52 1.92 -22.02
CA GLU A 233 -24.49 2.23 -20.98
C GLU A 233 -23.98 1.61 -19.69
N VAL A 234 -23.73 2.45 -18.67
CA VAL A 234 -23.32 2.07 -17.34
C VAL A 234 -24.51 2.21 -16.41
N GLU A 235 -25.02 1.08 -15.92
CA GLU A 235 -26.21 1.00 -15.06
C GLU A 235 -25.80 0.79 -13.60
N MET A 236 -26.26 1.68 -12.73
CA MET A 236 -26.09 1.54 -11.28
C MET A 236 -27.11 0.54 -10.72
N GLU A 237 -26.79 -0.15 -9.62
CA GLU A 237 -27.71 -1.10 -8.96
C GLU A 237 -29.06 -0.46 -8.59
N ARG A 238 -29.09 0.84 -8.33
CA ARG A 238 -30.32 1.61 -8.03
C ARG A 238 -31.09 2.05 -9.27
N GLY A 239 -30.67 1.64 -10.46
CA GLY A 239 -31.38 1.80 -11.72
C GLY A 239 -31.03 3.06 -12.55
N GLU A 240 -30.20 3.95 -12.04
CA GLU A 240 -29.70 5.09 -12.80
C GLU A 240 -28.71 4.64 -13.88
N LYS A 241 -28.74 5.33 -15.03
CA LYS A 241 -27.93 5.00 -16.20
C LYS A 241 -27.14 6.20 -16.68
N LEU A 242 -25.91 5.95 -17.08
CA LEU A 242 -25.04 6.92 -17.75
C LEU A 242 -24.57 6.35 -19.08
N GLU A 243 -24.55 7.21 -20.10
CA GLU A 243 -23.95 6.89 -21.39
C GLU A 243 -22.57 7.51 -21.51
N ALA A 244 -21.60 6.74 -22.03
CA ALA A 244 -20.22 7.18 -22.21
C ALA A 244 -19.61 6.59 -23.49
N ARG A 245 -18.69 7.33 -24.13
CA ARG A 245 -17.88 6.83 -25.26
C ARG A 245 -16.82 5.84 -24.82
N ALA A 246 -16.35 5.97 -23.57
CA ALA A 246 -15.35 5.08 -23.00
C ALA A 246 -15.61 4.81 -21.51
N VAL A 247 -15.16 3.64 -21.04
CA VAL A 247 -15.22 3.22 -19.66
C VAL A 247 -13.82 2.87 -19.15
N VAL A 248 -13.46 3.34 -17.96
CA VAL A 248 -12.23 2.94 -17.26
C VAL A 248 -12.60 2.14 -16.02
N LEU A 249 -12.15 0.88 -15.97
CA LEU A 249 -12.29 0.03 -14.80
C LEU A 249 -11.13 0.29 -13.85
N ALA A 250 -11.39 0.98 -12.76
CA ALA A 250 -10.44 1.28 -11.68
C ALA A 250 -10.76 0.47 -10.40
N VAL A 251 -11.40 -0.67 -10.55
CA VAL A 251 -11.76 -1.63 -9.49
C VAL A 251 -10.70 -2.70 -9.33
N ALA A 252 -10.77 -3.48 -8.25
CA ALA A 252 -9.93 -4.67 -8.09
C ALA A 252 -10.15 -5.64 -9.26
N GLY A 253 -9.09 -6.30 -9.72
CA GLY A 253 -9.15 -7.13 -10.93
C GLY A 253 -10.28 -8.16 -10.94
N ASN A 254 -10.60 -8.74 -9.79
CA ASN A 254 -11.67 -9.73 -9.64
C ASN A 254 -13.09 -9.15 -9.79
N GLU A 255 -13.26 -7.84 -9.60
CA GLU A 255 -14.55 -7.15 -9.69
C GLU A 255 -14.86 -6.66 -11.12
N GLY A 256 -13.86 -6.59 -11.98
CA GLY A 256 -14.00 -6.06 -13.33
C GLY A 256 -14.75 -7.01 -14.27
N ASN A 257 -14.52 -8.31 -14.21
CA ASN A 257 -15.12 -9.29 -15.10
C ASN A 257 -16.66 -9.40 -14.98
N PRO A 258 -17.25 -9.43 -13.77
CA PRO A 258 -18.71 -9.39 -13.64
C PRO A 258 -19.35 -8.15 -14.29
N LEU A 259 -18.71 -6.99 -14.19
CA LEU A 259 -19.20 -5.75 -14.79
C LEU A 259 -19.20 -5.80 -16.32
N LEU A 260 -18.23 -6.51 -16.93
CA LEU A 260 -18.09 -6.65 -18.38
C LEU A 260 -18.94 -7.79 -18.98
N ALA A 261 -19.66 -8.56 -18.20
CA ALA A 261 -20.47 -9.69 -18.68
C ALA A 261 -21.44 -9.31 -19.82
N GLY A 262 -21.93 -8.07 -19.85
CA GLY A 262 -22.81 -7.53 -20.90
C GLY A 262 -22.08 -6.93 -22.12
N VAL A 263 -20.76 -6.89 -22.13
CA VAL A 263 -19.96 -6.19 -23.17
C VAL A 263 -19.37 -7.14 -24.21
N GLY A 264 -19.47 -8.43 -24.03
CA GLY A 264 -19.07 -9.48 -24.96
C GLY A 264 -17.60 -9.45 -25.43
N GLY A 265 -16.86 -10.56 -25.22
CA GLY A 265 -15.50 -10.75 -25.76
C GLY A 265 -14.35 -10.05 -25.03
N TRP A 266 -14.61 -9.36 -23.93
CA TRP A 266 -13.61 -8.68 -23.12
C TRP A 266 -13.52 -9.23 -21.71
N SER A 267 -12.29 -9.38 -21.22
CA SER A 267 -12.05 -9.78 -19.83
C SER A 267 -10.90 -8.99 -19.23
N VAL A 268 -11.05 -8.63 -17.97
CA VAL A 268 -9.98 -8.07 -17.15
C VAL A 268 -9.05 -9.24 -16.74
N PRO A 269 -7.73 -9.10 -16.86
CA PRO A 269 -6.81 -10.07 -16.29
C PRO A 269 -7.06 -10.22 -14.79
N GLU A 270 -7.34 -11.44 -14.35
CA GLU A 270 -7.60 -11.73 -12.96
C GLU A 270 -6.33 -11.58 -12.11
N VAL A 271 -6.49 -11.07 -10.91
CA VAL A 271 -5.46 -11.15 -9.87
C VAL A 271 -5.48 -12.58 -9.33
N ARG A 272 -4.49 -13.38 -9.74
CA ARG A 272 -4.43 -14.82 -9.42
C ARG A 272 -4.36 -15.13 -7.94
N ALA A 273 -3.72 -14.27 -7.18
CA ALA A 273 -3.61 -14.43 -5.74
C ALA A 273 -3.43 -13.07 -5.04
N TRP A 274 -3.85 -13.02 -3.79
CA TRP A 274 -3.78 -11.86 -2.93
C TRP A 274 -2.94 -12.16 -1.70
N ASN A 275 -2.09 -11.23 -1.33
CA ASN A 275 -1.43 -11.23 -0.04
C ASN A 275 -2.39 -10.69 1.01
N GLN A 276 -2.37 -11.33 2.18
CA GLN A 276 -3.31 -11.10 3.28
C GLN A 276 -2.58 -10.52 4.48
N THR A 277 -3.32 -9.78 5.30
CA THR A 277 -2.81 -9.25 6.57
C THR A 277 -3.94 -9.01 7.54
N THR A 278 -3.65 -9.06 8.84
CA THR A 278 -4.53 -8.52 9.88
C THR A 278 -3.81 -7.43 10.65
N ALA A 279 -4.42 -6.26 10.75
CA ALA A 279 -3.93 -5.16 11.58
C ALA A 279 -4.78 -5.06 12.84
N PHE A 280 -4.14 -5.19 14.01
CA PHE A 280 -4.75 -5.02 15.31
C PHE A 280 -4.40 -3.65 15.86
N TYR A 281 -5.39 -2.94 16.37
CA TYR A 281 -5.23 -1.63 16.99
C TYR A 281 -5.64 -1.67 18.45
N TYR A 282 -4.71 -1.29 19.32
CA TYR A 282 -4.92 -1.27 20.77
C TYR A 282 -4.76 0.14 21.32
N SER A 283 -5.65 0.50 22.24
CA SER A 283 -5.46 1.63 23.15
C SER A 283 -4.57 1.22 24.31
N ALA A 284 -3.59 2.04 24.65
CA ALA A 284 -2.70 1.87 25.79
C ALA A 284 -2.61 3.15 26.61
N GLN A 285 -2.52 3.02 27.94
CA GLN A 285 -2.36 4.15 28.87
C GLN A 285 -0.93 4.71 28.83
N GLN A 286 0.03 3.87 28.49
CA GLN A 286 1.44 4.24 28.35
C GLN A 286 1.99 3.69 27.04
N ALA A 287 2.74 4.52 26.31
CA ALA A 287 3.39 4.08 25.09
C ALA A 287 4.48 3.05 25.43
N PRO A 288 4.45 1.84 24.83
CA PRO A 288 5.52 0.86 25.06
C PRO A 288 6.88 1.33 24.49
N VAL A 289 6.84 2.21 23.49
CA VAL A 289 8.00 2.90 22.91
C VAL A 289 7.59 4.32 22.57
N ASN A 290 8.37 5.30 23.03
CA ASN A 290 8.11 6.74 22.81
C ASN A 290 8.86 7.31 21.60
N GLU A 291 9.12 6.49 20.59
CA GLU A 291 9.80 6.90 19.37
C GLU A 291 8.94 6.61 18.13
N PRO A 292 8.94 7.48 17.12
CA PRO A 292 8.24 7.25 15.86
C PRO A 292 9.04 6.25 15.00
N ILE A 293 9.16 5.01 15.45
CA ILE A 293 10.00 3.99 14.81
C ILE A 293 9.22 2.68 14.64
N LEU A 294 9.52 1.96 13.56
CA LEU A 294 8.96 0.63 13.33
C LEU A 294 9.67 -0.42 14.18
N LEU A 295 8.91 -1.30 14.81
CA LEU A 295 9.40 -2.45 15.56
C LEU A 295 9.17 -3.71 14.73
N LEU A 296 10.18 -4.58 14.62
CA LEU A 296 10.17 -5.77 13.77
C LEU A 296 10.43 -7.04 14.59
N ASN A 297 9.82 -8.12 14.18
CA ASN A 297 10.07 -9.45 14.71
C ASN A 297 11.33 -10.08 14.06
N GLY A 298 12.46 -10.02 14.71
CA GLY A 298 13.71 -10.66 14.26
C GLY A 298 13.88 -12.11 14.69
N GLU A 299 12.87 -12.72 15.33
CA GLU A 299 12.89 -14.14 15.77
C GLU A 299 12.07 -15.05 14.84
N GLY A 300 11.49 -14.49 13.75
CA GLY A 300 10.74 -15.23 12.75
C GLY A 300 9.36 -15.72 13.21
N ARG A 301 8.73 -16.56 12.37
CA ARG A 301 7.35 -17.02 12.54
C ARG A 301 7.12 -17.87 13.78
N THR A 302 8.09 -18.67 14.17
CA THR A 302 8.00 -19.61 15.29
C THR A 302 7.89 -18.91 16.64
N ALA A 303 8.34 -17.64 16.72
CA ALA A 303 8.24 -16.85 17.93
C ALA A 303 6.82 -16.34 18.21
N GLY A 304 6.01 -16.18 17.15
CA GLY A 304 4.61 -15.74 17.23
C GLY A 304 4.13 -15.04 15.95
N PRO A 305 2.83 -14.68 15.86
CA PRO A 305 2.22 -14.18 14.63
C PRO A 305 2.63 -12.77 14.24
N VAL A 306 3.00 -11.91 15.21
CA VAL A 306 3.30 -10.50 14.96
C VAL A 306 4.54 -10.36 14.08
N ASN A 307 4.39 -9.63 12.98
CA ASN A 307 5.49 -9.27 12.07
C ASN A 307 6.12 -7.93 12.45
N ASN A 308 5.29 -6.95 12.73
CA ASN A 308 5.72 -5.59 13.08
C ASN A 308 4.74 -4.91 14.04
N VAL A 309 5.25 -3.93 14.78
CA VAL A 309 4.48 -3.07 15.68
C VAL A 309 4.86 -1.62 15.41
N ALA A 310 3.88 -0.72 15.52
CA ALA A 310 4.12 0.72 15.50
C ALA A 310 3.27 1.41 16.57
N VAL A 311 3.86 2.35 17.31
CA VAL A 311 3.10 3.24 18.19
C VAL A 311 2.66 4.44 17.35
N MET A 312 1.47 4.36 16.75
CA MET A 312 0.97 5.33 15.78
C MET A 312 0.90 6.74 16.37
N SER A 313 0.51 6.86 17.63
CA SER A 313 0.48 8.13 18.37
C SER A 313 1.87 8.71 18.67
N ALA A 314 2.94 7.91 18.66
CA ALA A 314 4.31 8.41 18.72
C ALA A 314 4.78 8.98 17.37
N VAL A 315 4.22 8.50 16.25
CA VAL A 315 4.47 9.06 14.92
C VAL A 315 3.65 10.34 14.71
N SER A 316 2.35 10.27 14.99
CA SER A 316 1.44 11.41 14.93
C SER A 316 0.54 11.44 16.16
N PRO A 317 0.71 12.42 17.04
CA PRO A 317 -0.12 12.55 18.26
C PRO A 317 -1.63 12.61 17.97
N THR A 318 -2.03 13.06 16.79
CA THR A 318 -3.43 13.16 16.36
C THR A 318 -4.12 11.80 16.12
N TYR A 319 -3.36 10.70 16.11
CA TYR A 319 -3.93 9.36 15.97
C TYR A 319 -4.58 8.83 17.26
N ALA A 320 -4.39 9.51 18.41
CA ALA A 320 -4.99 9.12 19.67
C ALA A 320 -5.55 10.34 20.42
N PRO A 321 -6.57 10.17 21.27
CA PRO A 321 -6.98 11.19 22.22
C PRO A 321 -5.86 11.59 23.18
N ALA A 322 -5.92 12.80 23.72
CA ALA A 322 -4.94 13.28 24.70
C ALA A 322 -4.84 12.32 25.91
N GLY A 323 -3.61 11.94 26.26
CA GLY A 323 -3.33 11.03 27.37
C GLY A 323 -3.49 9.54 27.06
N ALA A 324 -3.83 9.19 25.81
CA ALA A 324 -3.88 7.80 25.34
C ALA A 324 -2.86 7.54 24.23
N HIS A 325 -2.53 6.28 24.03
CA HIS A 325 -1.60 5.85 22.98
C HIS A 325 -2.25 4.81 22.08
N LEU A 326 -1.96 4.90 20.78
CA LEU A 326 -2.40 3.92 19.78
C LEU A 326 -1.25 3.01 19.39
N VAL A 327 -1.40 1.72 19.65
CA VAL A 327 -0.45 0.67 19.26
C VAL A 327 -1.07 -0.16 18.16
N MET A 328 -0.39 -0.23 17.02
CA MET A 328 -0.73 -1.11 15.90
C MET A 328 0.18 -2.33 15.90
N ALA A 329 -0.39 -3.54 15.77
CA ALA A 329 0.34 -4.78 15.53
C ALA A 329 -0.11 -5.41 14.20
N GLY A 330 0.85 -5.72 13.32
CA GLY A 330 0.63 -6.31 12.01
C GLY A 330 0.92 -7.82 12.01
N VAL A 331 -0.02 -8.60 11.50
CA VAL A 331 0.14 -10.03 11.21
C VAL A 331 0.10 -10.22 9.70
N VAL A 332 1.15 -10.81 9.14
CA VAL A 332 1.32 -11.00 7.70
C VAL A 332 0.91 -12.41 7.29
N GLY A 333 0.19 -12.52 6.17
CA GLY A 333 -0.21 -13.79 5.56
C GLY A 333 -1.45 -14.42 6.19
N GLU A 334 -2.17 -13.70 7.07
CA GLU A 334 -3.35 -14.22 7.75
C GLU A 334 -4.45 -13.17 7.85
N ALA A 335 -5.67 -13.55 7.45
CA ALA A 335 -6.87 -12.73 7.54
C ALA A 335 -8.08 -13.62 7.91
N PRO A 336 -8.33 -13.84 9.21
CA PRO A 336 -9.43 -14.68 9.66
C PRO A 336 -10.78 -14.23 9.13
N GLY A 337 -11.59 -15.16 8.62
CA GLY A 337 -12.92 -14.88 8.07
C GLY A 337 -14.05 -14.87 9.09
N ASP A 338 -13.80 -15.33 10.31
CA ASP A 338 -14.80 -15.39 11.38
C ASP A 338 -14.31 -14.79 12.71
N ALA A 339 -15.25 -14.38 13.54
CA ALA A 339 -14.98 -13.72 14.81
C ALA A 339 -14.20 -14.60 15.81
N ALA A 340 -14.45 -15.90 15.84
CA ALA A 340 -13.78 -16.79 16.79
C ALA A 340 -12.31 -16.99 16.40
N ALA A 341 -12.00 -17.13 15.12
CA ALA A 341 -10.63 -17.17 14.62
C ALA A 341 -9.89 -15.85 14.88
N LEU A 342 -10.58 -14.71 14.69
CA LEU A 342 -10.00 -13.41 14.97
C LEU A 342 -9.68 -13.21 16.46
N LEU A 343 -10.53 -13.67 17.36
CA LEU A 343 -10.28 -13.63 18.81
C LEU A 343 -9.12 -14.56 19.23
N ARG A 344 -8.99 -15.73 18.61
CA ARG A 344 -7.82 -16.61 18.83
C ARG A 344 -6.53 -15.90 18.40
N LEU A 345 -6.55 -15.31 17.21
CA LEU A 345 -5.39 -14.57 16.70
C LEU A 345 -5.04 -13.35 17.58
N ASP A 346 -6.03 -12.61 18.12
CA ASP A 346 -5.79 -11.54 19.11
C ASP A 346 -5.07 -12.07 20.36
N SER A 347 -5.51 -13.21 20.87
CA SER A 347 -4.86 -13.84 22.03
C SER A 347 -3.41 -14.22 21.76
N GLU A 348 -3.12 -14.75 20.59
CA GLU A 348 -1.76 -15.11 20.16
C GLU A 348 -0.89 -13.86 19.94
N VAL A 349 -1.45 -12.80 19.33
CA VAL A 349 -0.81 -11.49 19.16
C VAL A 349 -0.42 -10.89 20.51
N ARG A 350 -1.36 -10.89 21.48
CA ARG A 350 -1.08 -10.40 22.85
C ARG A 350 0.00 -11.23 23.55
N ALA A 351 -0.09 -12.56 23.46
CA ALA A 351 0.94 -13.45 24.01
C ALA A 351 2.32 -13.18 23.42
N HIS A 352 2.39 -12.91 22.10
CA HIS A 352 3.65 -12.53 21.44
C HIS A 352 4.15 -11.16 21.90
N MET A 353 3.29 -10.14 21.92
CA MET A 353 3.67 -8.79 22.36
C MET A 353 4.08 -8.73 23.83
N LYS A 354 3.57 -9.62 24.70
CA LYS A 354 4.05 -9.73 26.08
C LYS A 354 5.52 -10.10 26.18
N LYS A 355 6.07 -10.86 25.22
CA LYS A 355 7.52 -11.15 25.18
C LYS A 355 8.34 -9.87 24.94
N TRP A 356 7.78 -8.90 24.20
CA TRP A 356 8.45 -7.65 23.84
C TRP A 356 8.30 -6.56 24.89
N PHE A 357 7.11 -6.44 25.49
CA PHE A 357 6.72 -5.31 26.30
C PHE A 357 6.37 -5.70 27.74
N GLY A 358 6.34 -6.99 28.07
CA GLY A 358 5.97 -7.46 29.39
C GLY A 358 4.46 -7.44 29.66
N PRO A 359 4.09 -7.49 30.95
CA PRO A 359 2.68 -7.63 31.34
C PRO A 359 1.79 -6.41 31.08
N VAL A 360 2.37 -5.26 30.72
CA VAL A 360 1.59 -4.05 30.37
C VAL A 360 0.60 -4.29 29.23
N VAL A 361 0.88 -5.26 28.36
CA VAL A 361 0.01 -5.68 27.24
C VAL A 361 -1.36 -6.17 27.72
N ASP A 362 -1.47 -6.70 28.94
CA ASP A 362 -2.74 -7.16 29.51
C ASP A 362 -3.75 -6.03 29.74
N ALA A 363 -3.24 -4.83 30.00
CA ALA A 363 -4.08 -3.63 30.19
C ALA A 363 -4.47 -2.94 28.87
N TRP A 364 -3.96 -3.39 27.71
CA TRP A 364 -4.34 -2.77 26.44
C TRP A 364 -5.75 -3.18 26.03
N GLN A 365 -6.53 -2.22 25.53
CA GLN A 365 -7.86 -2.45 25.01
C GLN A 365 -7.81 -2.63 23.51
N LEU A 366 -8.36 -3.71 22.97
CA LEU A 366 -8.55 -3.88 21.53
C LEU A 366 -9.64 -2.93 21.05
N LEU A 367 -9.26 -1.95 20.24
CA LEU A 367 -10.20 -1.02 19.60
C LEU A 367 -10.84 -1.65 18.36
N ARG A 368 -10.01 -2.23 17.49
CA ARG A 368 -10.45 -2.91 16.27
C ARG A 368 -9.35 -3.79 15.70
N ALA A 369 -9.76 -4.84 15.00
CA ALA A 369 -8.91 -5.61 14.10
C ALA A 369 -9.46 -5.51 12.66
N TYR A 370 -8.56 -5.42 11.69
CA TYR A 370 -8.89 -5.41 10.26
C TYR A 370 -8.27 -6.63 9.59
N PRO A 371 -9.01 -7.74 9.43
CA PRO A 371 -8.59 -8.86 8.60
C PRO A 371 -8.81 -8.48 7.12
N LEU A 372 -7.73 -8.43 6.35
CA LEU A 372 -7.70 -7.98 4.97
C LEU A 372 -7.28 -9.14 4.05
N ALA A 373 -8.25 -9.86 3.51
CA ALA A 373 -8.00 -10.99 2.62
C ALA A 373 -7.46 -10.54 1.23
N HIS A 374 -7.81 -9.34 0.79
CA HIS A 374 -7.38 -8.76 -0.49
C HIS A 374 -6.55 -7.49 -0.26
N ALA A 375 -5.48 -7.59 0.55
CA ALA A 375 -4.70 -6.43 0.96
C ALA A 375 -3.79 -5.93 -0.17
N LEU A 376 -3.00 -6.81 -0.79
CA LEU A 376 -2.16 -6.50 -1.95
C LEU A 376 -2.24 -7.62 -3.00
N PRO A 377 -2.27 -7.29 -4.31
CA PRO A 377 -2.10 -8.31 -5.35
C PRO A 377 -0.69 -8.92 -5.26
N GLN A 378 -0.59 -10.25 -5.37
CA GLN A 378 0.71 -10.90 -5.43
C GLN A 378 1.45 -10.52 -6.72
N GLN A 379 2.70 -10.11 -6.58
CA GLN A 379 3.57 -9.74 -7.70
C GLN A 379 4.81 -10.63 -7.70
N ARG A 380 4.61 -11.89 -8.03
CA ARG A 380 5.69 -12.81 -8.33
C ARG A 380 6.27 -12.41 -9.68
N HIS A 381 7.60 -12.47 -9.84
CA HIS A 381 8.38 -12.12 -11.04
C HIS A 381 7.63 -12.17 -12.39
N ALA A 382 8.18 -11.60 -13.45
CA ALA A 382 7.78 -11.68 -14.87
C ALA A 382 6.45 -11.02 -15.30
N GLU A 383 5.49 -10.77 -14.42
CA GLU A 383 4.21 -10.13 -14.81
C GLU A 383 4.28 -8.60 -14.81
N TRP A 384 5.47 -8.07 -14.65
CA TRP A 384 5.76 -6.66 -14.41
C TRP A 384 5.97 -5.83 -15.70
N GLU A 385 5.97 -6.42 -16.87
CA GLU A 385 5.99 -5.64 -18.10
C GLU A 385 4.75 -4.77 -18.13
N GLN A 386 4.92 -3.50 -18.47
CA GLN A 386 3.88 -2.47 -18.56
C GLN A 386 2.61 -3.04 -19.20
N ALA A 387 1.76 -3.59 -18.35
CA ALA A 387 0.62 -4.36 -18.80
C ALA A 387 -0.32 -3.45 -19.62
N PRO A 388 -0.89 -3.94 -20.73
CA PRO A 388 -1.82 -3.16 -21.53
C PRO A 388 -2.93 -2.55 -20.67
N VAL A 389 -3.19 -1.28 -20.85
CA VAL A 389 -4.29 -0.59 -20.16
C VAL A 389 -5.59 -0.61 -20.97
N ARG A 390 -5.51 -0.98 -22.27
CA ARG A 390 -6.67 -1.15 -23.15
C ARG A 390 -7.18 -2.58 -23.09
N LEU A 391 -8.50 -2.75 -23.05
CA LEU A 391 -9.15 -4.03 -23.26
C LEU A 391 -9.67 -4.09 -24.70
N GLY A 392 -9.34 -5.19 -25.42
CA GLY A 392 -9.94 -5.48 -26.73
C GLY A 392 -9.55 -4.54 -27.88
N GLY A 393 -8.30 -4.13 -27.99
CA GLY A 393 -7.75 -3.46 -29.20
C GLY A 393 -8.25 -2.00 -29.41
N THR A 394 -9.36 -1.76 -30.06
CA THR A 394 -9.84 -0.41 -30.46
C THR A 394 -11.07 0.07 -29.68
N GLY A 395 -11.35 -0.48 -28.53
CA GLY A 395 -12.75 -0.55 -28.12
C GLY A 395 -13.28 0.31 -27.00
N GLY A 396 -12.59 1.33 -26.49
CA GLY A 396 -13.20 2.25 -25.52
C GLY A 396 -13.34 1.71 -24.09
N VAL A 397 -12.79 0.51 -23.76
CA VAL A 397 -12.66 0.05 -22.36
C VAL A 397 -11.19 0.01 -21.95
N TYR A 398 -10.92 0.64 -20.82
CA TYR A 398 -9.59 0.75 -20.22
C TYR A 398 -9.62 0.20 -18.81
N MET A 399 -8.43 -0.12 -18.27
CA MET A 399 -8.31 -0.58 -16.90
C MET A 399 -7.11 0.06 -16.21
N CYS A 400 -7.23 0.29 -14.92
CA CYS A 400 -6.15 0.71 -14.06
C CYS A 400 -6.29 0.11 -12.66
N GLY A 401 -5.20 0.08 -11.91
CA GLY A 401 -5.09 -0.46 -10.56
C GLY A 401 -3.65 -0.81 -10.25
N ASP A 402 -3.33 -0.96 -8.98
CA ASP A 402 -1.98 -1.34 -8.54
C ASP A 402 -1.55 -2.72 -9.05
N TYR A 403 -2.49 -3.61 -9.34
CA TYR A 403 -2.22 -4.91 -9.98
C TYR A 403 -1.71 -4.80 -11.43
N ARG A 404 -1.78 -3.61 -12.04
CA ARG A 404 -1.29 -3.31 -13.40
C ARG A 404 0.08 -2.62 -13.38
N GLU A 405 0.57 -2.29 -12.20
CA GLU A 405 1.85 -1.64 -11.92
C GLU A 405 2.49 -2.26 -10.67
N THR A 406 3.06 -1.48 -9.75
CA THR A 406 3.49 -1.93 -8.43
C THR A 406 2.32 -2.04 -7.47
N ALA A 407 2.25 -3.06 -6.65
CA ALA A 407 1.29 -3.19 -5.55
C ALA A 407 1.55 -2.13 -4.46
N SER A 408 1.28 -0.86 -4.78
CA SER A 408 1.60 0.29 -3.94
C SER A 408 0.78 1.52 -4.30
N ILE A 409 0.80 2.54 -3.43
CA ILE A 409 0.26 3.88 -3.73
C ILE A 409 0.86 4.42 -5.03
N GLN A 410 2.18 4.29 -5.22
CA GLN A 410 2.88 4.70 -6.44
C GLN A 410 2.29 4.04 -7.68
N GLY A 411 2.16 2.72 -7.65
CA GLY A 411 1.67 1.96 -8.81
C GLY A 411 0.20 2.23 -9.11
N ALA A 412 -0.64 2.39 -8.09
CA ALA A 412 -2.03 2.78 -8.29
C ALA A 412 -2.14 4.13 -9.01
N LEU A 413 -1.41 5.14 -8.56
CA LEU A 413 -1.39 6.47 -9.17
C LEU A 413 -0.83 6.44 -10.60
N ALA A 414 0.28 5.73 -10.83
CA ALA A 414 0.91 5.57 -12.15
C ALA A 414 -0.01 4.86 -13.15
N SER A 415 -0.66 3.79 -12.71
CA SER A 415 -1.59 3.03 -13.53
C SER A 415 -2.78 3.88 -13.97
N GLY A 416 -3.34 4.70 -13.07
CA GLY A 416 -4.42 5.63 -13.39
C GLY A 416 -4.01 6.65 -14.45
N ARG A 417 -2.84 7.27 -14.31
CA ARG A 417 -2.30 8.21 -15.30
C ARG A 417 -2.11 7.55 -16.67
N ARG A 418 -1.52 6.34 -16.71
CA ARG A 418 -1.29 5.60 -17.97
C ARG A 418 -2.60 5.26 -18.69
N ALA A 419 -3.65 4.87 -17.96
CA ALA A 419 -4.96 4.62 -18.54
C ALA A 419 -5.55 5.89 -19.17
N ALA A 420 -5.44 7.03 -18.48
CA ALA A 420 -5.87 8.32 -19.01
C ALA A 420 -5.08 8.72 -20.25
N GLU A 421 -3.74 8.62 -20.25
CA GLU A 421 -2.87 8.91 -21.39
C GLU A 421 -3.24 8.09 -22.63
N ALA A 422 -3.49 6.79 -22.44
CA ALA A 422 -3.92 5.89 -23.51
C ALA A 422 -5.27 6.32 -24.10
N LEU A 423 -6.23 6.67 -23.24
CA LEU A 423 -7.56 7.11 -23.66
C LEU A 423 -7.49 8.46 -24.39
N ILE A 424 -6.74 9.43 -23.87
CA ILE A 424 -6.52 10.74 -24.49
C ILE A 424 -5.91 10.60 -25.89
N HIS A 425 -4.92 9.71 -26.03
CA HIS A 425 -4.30 9.40 -27.32
C HIS A 425 -5.35 8.88 -28.31
N ASP A 426 -6.19 7.93 -27.88
CA ASP A 426 -7.20 7.31 -28.76
C ASP A 426 -8.30 8.30 -29.15
N PHE A 427 -8.72 9.20 -28.24
CA PHE A 427 -9.71 10.23 -28.54
C PHE A 427 -9.20 11.31 -29.51
N ARG A 428 -7.87 11.56 -29.55
CA ARG A 428 -7.27 12.49 -30.51
C ARG A 428 -7.04 11.85 -31.89
N ALA A 429 -6.98 10.53 -31.94
CA ALA A 429 -6.77 9.78 -33.18
C ALA A 429 -8.11 9.41 -33.89
N ALA A 430 -9.23 9.50 -33.21
CA ALA A 430 -10.59 9.24 -33.72
C ALA A 430 -11.27 10.50 -34.25
#